data_470940fa668e763ce7050823bda6c4a2
#
_entry.id   470940fa668e763ce7050823bda6c4a2
#
_cell.length_a   1.000
_cell.length_b   1.000
_cell.length_c   1.000
_cell.angle_alpha   90.00
_cell.angle_beta   90.00
_cell.angle_gamma   90.00
#
_symmetry.space_group_name_H-M   'P 1'
#
loop_
_entity.id
_entity.type
_entity.pdbx_description
1 polymer ?
#
loop_
_entity_poly.entity_id
_entity_poly.type
_entity_poly.pdbx_seq_one_letter_code
_entity_poly.pdbx_strand_id
1 'polypeptide(L)'
;MEFTDVRSEDGVTRRSFTLTVAGEKVPAVIWAPEGASGPRPLVLMGHGGSQHKKTPGIRTRAAHYAKRLGYATLAIDAPAHGDRISRQEAATMMRDVGARVRGEAPAGFTPERMRQMGERSRLAIPEWKAALDAAQSSDFVGAGGPVGYWGVSMGTAIGVPFVAAEPRIACAVFGLAGLREGATDMAQAAAKIAIPVEFVFQWEDAVAPREAGLALFNAFASTDKTMHINPGGHMDIPDYEGASWERFFVRHLGAAVGARQAVAAE
;
A
#
# COMPACT_ATOMS: atom_id res chain seq x y z
N MET A 1 -4.70 -7.80 -20.60
CA MET A 1 -4.34 -8.44 -19.29
C MET A 1 -4.92 -9.84 -19.28
N GLU A 2 -4.09 -10.87 -19.07
CA GLU A 2 -4.52 -12.27 -18.98
C GLU A 2 -4.58 -12.66 -17.49
N PHE A 3 -5.71 -13.24 -17.07
CA PHE A 3 -5.89 -13.66 -15.69
C PHE A 3 -5.48 -15.11 -15.49
N THR A 4 -4.64 -15.37 -14.49
CA THR A 4 -4.18 -16.71 -14.12
C THR A 4 -5.13 -17.41 -13.12
N ASP A 5 -5.93 -16.64 -12.39
CA ASP A 5 -6.93 -17.16 -11.43
C ASP A 5 -8.05 -16.10 -11.26
N VAL A 6 -9.30 -16.52 -11.38
CA VAL A 6 -10.47 -15.66 -11.14
C VAL A 6 -11.39 -16.39 -10.17
N ARG A 7 -11.76 -15.70 -9.08
CA ARG A 7 -12.66 -16.25 -8.06
C ARG A 7 -13.63 -15.19 -7.61
N SER A 8 -14.90 -15.54 -7.57
CA SER A 8 -15.96 -14.73 -6.97
C SER A 8 -16.43 -15.38 -5.67
N GLU A 9 -16.49 -14.58 -4.63
CA GLU A 9 -16.94 -14.99 -3.31
C GLU A 9 -17.57 -13.79 -2.60
N ASP A 10 -18.74 -13.99 -2.03
CA ASP A 10 -19.45 -12.97 -1.25
C ASP A 10 -19.60 -11.60 -1.97
N GLY A 11 -19.92 -11.59 -3.26
CA GLY A 11 -20.10 -10.36 -4.04
C GLY A 11 -18.81 -9.65 -4.44
N VAL A 12 -17.65 -10.28 -4.25
CA VAL A 12 -16.34 -9.75 -4.66
C VAL A 12 -15.66 -10.70 -5.62
N THR A 13 -15.23 -10.19 -6.77
CA THR A 13 -14.39 -10.95 -7.70
C THR A 13 -12.92 -10.57 -7.52
N ARG A 14 -12.10 -11.58 -7.25
CA ARG A 14 -10.65 -11.50 -7.21
C ARG A 14 -10.06 -12.03 -8.50
N ARG A 15 -9.16 -11.27 -9.13
CA ARG A 15 -8.45 -11.63 -10.36
C ARG A 15 -6.95 -11.55 -10.14
N SER A 16 -6.25 -12.68 -10.33
CA SER A 16 -4.77 -12.73 -10.28
C SER A 16 -4.21 -12.70 -11.68
N PHE A 17 -3.10 -12.01 -11.88
CA PHE A 17 -2.38 -11.91 -13.15
C PHE A 17 -0.90 -11.65 -12.91
N THR A 18 -0.10 -11.70 -13.97
CA THR A 18 1.32 -11.38 -13.90
C THR A 18 1.66 -10.41 -15.03
N LEU A 19 2.30 -9.32 -14.69
CA LEU A 19 2.88 -8.38 -15.65
C LEU A 19 4.34 -8.77 -15.94
N THR A 20 4.87 -8.26 -17.03
CA THR A 20 6.31 -8.28 -17.31
C THR A 20 6.78 -6.84 -17.46
N VAL A 21 7.67 -6.41 -16.57
CA VAL A 21 8.20 -5.04 -16.53
C VAL A 21 9.72 -5.13 -16.56
N ALA A 22 10.35 -4.53 -17.57
CA ALA A 22 11.81 -4.62 -17.77
C ALA A 22 12.37 -6.05 -17.73
N GLY A 23 11.58 -7.05 -18.21
CA GLY A 23 11.97 -8.47 -18.21
C GLY A 23 11.59 -9.23 -16.94
N GLU A 24 11.24 -8.53 -15.87
CA GLU A 24 10.89 -9.13 -14.58
C GLU A 24 9.40 -9.46 -14.49
N LYS A 25 9.08 -10.61 -13.85
CA LYS A 25 7.70 -10.99 -13.54
C LYS A 25 7.20 -10.27 -12.30
N VAL A 26 6.06 -9.60 -12.44
CA VAL A 26 5.39 -8.87 -11.37
C VAL A 26 4.01 -9.48 -11.11
N PRO A 27 3.90 -10.41 -10.15
CA PRO A 27 2.62 -11.00 -9.78
C PRO A 27 1.72 -9.95 -9.13
N ALA A 28 0.47 -9.90 -9.59
CA ALA A 28 -0.52 -8.89 -9.19
C ALA A 28 -1.89 -9.52 -8.90
N VAL A 29 -2.71 -8.79 -8.18
CA VAL A 29 -4.09 -9.18 -7.90
C VAL A 29 -4.99 -7.96 -7.80
N ILE A 30 -6.19 -8.04 -8.41
CA ILE A 30 -7.23 -7.03 -8.30
C ILE A 30 -8.45 -7.65 -7.64
N TRP A 31 -9.07 -6.91 -6.72
CA TRP A 31 -10.41 -7.17 -6.20
C TRP A 31 -11.35 -6.06 -6.69
N ALA A 32 -12.55 -6.42 -7.08
CA ALA A 32 -13.61 -5.49 -7.44
C ALA A 32 -14.97 -6.11 -7.07
N PRO A 33 -16.04 -5.32 -6.94
CA PRO A 33 -17.38 -5.87 -6.81
C PRO A 33 -17.67 -6.87 -7.93
N GLU A 34 -18.44 -7.91 -7.64
CA GLU A 34 -18.90 -8.85 -8.65
C GLU A 34 -19.79 -8.13 -9.66
N GLY A 35 -19.63 -8.45 -10.95
CA GLY A 35 -20.34 -7.76 -12.03
C GLY A 35 -19.97 -6.30 -12.25
N ALA A 36 -18.90 -5.83 -11.60
CA ALA A 36 -18.41 -4.45 -11.73
C ALA A 36 -18.14 -4.08 -13.20
N SER A 37 -18.58 -2.90 -13.61
CA SER A 37 -18.30 -2.29 -14.92
C SER A 37 -18.17 -0.77 -14.79
N GLY A 38 -17.37 -0.16 -15.65
CA GLY A 38 -17.16 1.28 -15.70
C GLY A 38 -16.22 1.84 -14.63
N PRO A 39 -15.92 3.15 -14.74
CA PRO A 39 -14.95 3.83 -13.86
C PRO A 39 -15.38 3.78 -12.40
N ARG A 40 -14.42 3.48 -11.53
CA ARG A 40 -14.59 3.46 -10.07
C ARG A 40 -13.33 3.89 -9.33
N PRO A 41 -13.44 4.30 -8.06
CA PRO A 41 -12.27 4.53 -7.23
C PRO A 41 -11.42 3.26 -7.13
N LEU A 42 -10.10 3.44 -7.21
CA LEU A 42 -9.11 2.38 -7.10
C LEU A 42 -8.14 2.68 -5.94
N VAL A 43 -7.93 1.72 -5.05
CA VAL A 43 -6.89 1.82 -4.01
C VAL A 43 -5.77 0.83 -4.30
N LEU A 44 -4.57 1.35 -4.50
CA LEU A 44 -3.35 0.57 -4.62
C LEU A 44 -2.86 0.20 -3.22
N MET A 45 -2.58 -1.09 -2.96
CA MET A 45 -2.23 -1.58 -1.63
C MET A 45 -0.82 -2.17 -1.59
N GLY A 46 0.13 -1.42 -0.99
CA GLY A 46 1.50 -1.86 -0.76
C GLY A 46 1.62 -2.69 0.52
N HIS A 47 2.15 -3.91 0.40
CA HIS A 47 2.34 -4.80 1.56
C HIS A 47 3.58 -4.46 2.38
N GLY A 48 3.63 -4.92 3.64
CA GLY A 48 4.78 -4.81 4.54
C GLY A 48 5.91 -5.77 4.20
N GLY A 49 7.04 -5.62 4.87
CA GLY A 49 8.18 -6.54 4.75
C GLY A 49 7.80 -7.97 5.16
N SER A 50 8.39 -8.97 4.51
CA SER A 50 8.06 -10.41 4.64
C SER A 50 6.62 -10.81 4.28
N GLN A 51 5.83 -9.90 3.74
CA GLN A 51 4.46 -10.13 3.29
C GLN A 51 4.39 -10.27 1.77
N HIS A 52 3.18 -10.31 1.24
CA HIS A 52 2.90 -10.43 -0.19
C HIS A 52 1.52 -9.85 -0.54
N LYS A 53 1.20 -9.70 -1.82
CA LYS A 53 -0.04 -9.12 -2.37
C LYS A 53 -1.35 -9.70 -1.84
N LYS A 54 -1.34 -10.93 -1.31
CA LYS A 54 -2.53 -11.64 -0.76
C LYS A 54 -2.47 -11.84 0.75
N THR A 55 -1.64 -11.08 1.47
CA THR A 55 -1.55 -11.17 2.94
C THR A 55 -2.93 -10.91 3.58
N PRO A 56 -3.27 -11.52 4.73
CA PRO A 56 -4.61 -11.42 5.33
C PRO A 56 -5.13 -9.98 5.45
N GLY A 57 -4.33 -9.06 5.95
CA GLY A 57 -4.74 -7.65 6.10
C GLY A 57 -5.10 -6.95 4.77
N ILE A 58 -4.38 -7.26 3.67
CA ILE A 58 -4.73 -6.75 2.33
C ILE A 58 -6.03 -7.38 1.85
N ARG A 59 -6.17 -8.71 1.93
CA ARG A 59 -7.37 -9.42 1.48
C ARG A 59 -8.64 -8.93 2.17
N THR A 60 -8.60 -8.82 3.50
CA THR A 60 -9.75 -8.38 4.29
C THR A 60 -10.15 -6.96 3.91
N ARG A 61 -9.18 -6.03 3.82
CA ARG A 61 -9.45 -4.64 3.44
C ARG A 61 -9.94 -4.54 2.00
N ALA A 62 -9.36 -5.28 1.07
CA ALA A 62 -9.78 -5.29 -0.33
C ALA A 62 -11.22 -5.78 -0.49
N ALA A 63 -11.59 -6.87 0.19
CA ALA A 63 -12.96 -7.38 0.18
C ALA A 63 -13.93 -6.37 0.82
N HIS A 64 -13.54 -5.75 1.93
CA HIS A 64 -14.34 -4.73 2.61
C HIS A 64 -14.58 -3.51 1.71
N TYR A 65 -13.56 -2.95 1.06
CA TYR A 65 -13.70 -1.81 0.17
C TYR A 65 -14.54 -2.13 -1.08
N ALA A 66 -14.40 -3.33 -1.61
CA ALA A 66 -15.23 -3.76 -2.73
C ALA A 66 -16.71 -3.87 -2.34
N LYS A 67 -17.02 -4.50 -1.18
CA LYS A 67 -18.39 -4.70 -0.70
C LYS A 67 -19.07 -3.41 -0.26
N ARG A 68 -18.38 -2.62 0.57
CA ARG A 68 -18.97 -1.44 1.24
C ARG A 68 -18.93 -0.19 0.37
N LEU A 69 -17.83 0.02 -0.34
CA LEU A 69 -17.58 1.27 -1.06
C LEU A 69 -17.74 1.15 -2.58
N GLY A 70 -17.85 -0.08 -3.11
CA GLY A 70 -17.86 -0.32 -4.55
C GLY A 70 -16.50 -0.06 -5.23
N TYR A 71 -15.42 0.04 -4.46
CA TYR A 71 -14.09 0.32 -4.97
C TYR A 71 -13.45 -0.90 -5.62
N ALA A 72 -12.49 -0.67 -6.49
CA ALA A 72 -11.49 -1.67 -6.83
C ALA A 72 -10.24 -1.49 -5.95
N THR A 73 -9.51 -2.58 -5.74
CA THR A 73 -8.21 -2.55 -5.09
C THR A 73 -7.20 -3.38 -5.87
N LEU A 74 -5.95 -2.93 -5.90
CA LEU A 74 -4.85 -3.60 -6.61
C LEU A 74 -3.66 -3.76 -5.68
N ALA A 75 -3.08 -4.96 -5.64
CA ALA A 75 -1.82 -5.21 -4.96
C ALA A 75 -0.86 -5.98 -5.87
N ILE A 76 0.43 -5.69 -5.76
CA ILE A 76 1.51 -6.43 -6.44
C ILE A 76 2.48 -7.00 -5.41
N ASP A 77 3.22 -8.04 -5.78
CA ASP A 77 4.37 -8.47 -5.00
C ASP A 77 5.54 -7.51 -5.25
N ALA A 78 6.02 -6.87 -4.20
CA ALA A 78 7.20 -6.02 -4.27
C ALA A 78 8.44 -6.81 -4.72
N PRO A 79 9.48 -6.14 -5.27
CA PRO A 79 10.74 -6.80 -5.60
C PRO A 79 11.27 -7.65 -4.44
N ALA A 80 11.67 -8.88 -4.73
CA ALA A 80 12.13 -9.89 -3.77
C ALA A 80 11.12 -10.23 -2.65
N HIS A 81 9.81 -10.29 -2.96
CA HIS A 81 8.74 -10.73 -2.06
C HIS A 81 7.71 -11.62 -2.75
N GLY A 82 6.88 -12.26 -1.95
CA GLY A 82 5.73 -13.05 -2.42
C GLY A 82 6.12 -14.16 -3.38
N ASP A 83 5.45 -14.22 -4.52
CA ASP A 83 5.69 -15.24 -5.56
C ASP A 83 6.99 -15.00 -6.37
N ARG A 84 7.78 -13.97 -6.02
CA ARG A 84 9.07 -13.64 -6.65
C ARG A 84 10.27 -14.26 -5.93
N ILE A 85 10.05 -14.98 -4.84
CA ILE A 85 11.09 -15.66 -4.05
C ILE A 85 10.66 -17.07 -3.68
N SER A 86 11.62 -17.91 -3.33
CA SER A 86 11.34 -19.24 -2.85
C SER A 86 10.67 -19.23 -1.45
N ARG A 87 10.01 -20.33 -1.10
CA ARG A 87 9.42 -20.50 0.25
C ARG A 87 10.47 -20.42 1.36
N GLN A 88 11.69 -20.90 1.09
CA GLN A 88 12.79 -20.86 2.07
C GLN A 88 13.27 -19.43 2.32
N GLU A 89 13.43 -18.61 1.27
CA GLU A 89 13.77 -17.19 1.38
C GLU A 89 12.67 -16.43 2.13
N ALA A 90 11.40 -16.66 1.78
CA ALA A 90 10.26 -16.06 2.48
C ALA A 90 10.26 -16.41 3.98
N ALA A 91 10.49 -17.67 4.34
CA ALA A 91 10.55 -18.11 5.75
C ALA A 91 11.73 -17.47 6.49
N THR A 92 12.89 -17.33 5.86
CA THR A 92 14.04 -16.64 6.43
C THR A 92 13.75 -15.17 6.67
N MET A 93 13.20 -14.49 5.67
CA MET A 93 12.81 -13.08 5.78
C MET A 93 11.78 -12.85 6.91
N MET A 94 10.80 -13.76 7.04
CA MET A 94 9.79 -13.68 8.11
C MET A 94 10.42 -13.80 9.49
N ARG A 95 11.36 -14.72 9.69
CA ARG A 95 12.10 -14.85 10.97
C ARG A 95 12.90 -13.59 11.29
N ASP A 96 13.61 -13.04 10.31
CA ASP A 96 14.46 -11.86 10.49
C ASP A 96 13.63 -10.60 10.79
N VAL A 97 12.51 -10.40 10.10
CA VAL A 97 11.59 -9.31 10.38
C VAL A 97 10.95 -9.49 11.75
N GLY A 98 10.49 -10.71 12.08
CA GLY A 98 9.92 -11.04 13.37
C GLY A 98 10.87 -10.74 14.54
N ALA A 99 12.14 -11.15 14.43
CA ALA A 99 13.14 -10.86 15.46
C ALA A 99 13.33 -9.36 15.71
N ARG A 100 13.33 -8.55 14.64
CA ARG A 100 13.42 -7.08 14.78
C ARG A 100 12.18 -6.47 15.42
N VAL A 101 11.01 -6.91 15.03
CA VAL A 101 9.73 -6.43 15.61
C VAL A 101 9.67 -6.73 17.11
N ARG A 102 10.22 -7.87 17.56
CA ARG A 102 10.30 -8.23 18.99
C ARG A 102 11.49 -7.59 19.72
N GLY A 103 12.31 -6.80 19.04
CA GLY A 103 13.52 -6.20 19.64
C GLY A 103 14.65 -7.20 19.93
N GLU A 104 14.56 -8.43 19.43
CA GLU A 104 15.55 -9.51 19.59
C GLU A 104 16.77 -9.36 18.66
N ALA A 105 16.62 -8.55 17.62
CA ALA A 105 17.69 -8.19 16.70
C ALA A 105 17.71 -6.68 16.47
N PRO A 106 18.90 -6.07 16.24
CA PRO A 106 18.97 -4.67 15.88
C PRO A 106 18.05 -4.34 14.70
N ALA A 107 17.48 -3.16 14.67
CA ALA A 107 16.65 -2.70 13.54
C ALA A 107 17.40 -2.82 12.19
N GLY A 108 18.72 -2.93 12.24
CA GLY A 108 19.56 -3.38 11.13
C GLY A 108 19.56 -2.42 9.93
N PHE A 109 19.43 -1.13 10.18
CA PHE A 109 19.50 -0.11 9.14
C PHE A 109 20.95 0.29 8.88
N THR A 110 21.75 -0.66 8.38
CA THR A 110 23.08 -0.35 7.88
C THR A 110 23.01 0.46 6.58
N PRO A 111 24.07 1.23 6.21
CA PRO A 111 24.13 1.92 4.92
C PRO A 111 23.86 0.99 3.73
N GLU A 112 24.35 -0.24 3.77
CA GLU A 112 24.12 -1.26 2.76
C GLU A 112 22.63 -1.59 2.62
N ARG A 113 21.96 -1.83 3.75
CA ARG A 113 20.53 -2.13 3.75
C ARG A 113 19.69 -0.95 3.28
N MET A 114 20.07 0.28 3.62
CA MET A 114 19.40 1.49 3.12
C MET A 114 19.54 1.61 1.60
N ARG A 115 20.71 1.30 1.02
CA ARG A 115 20.89 1.24 -0.43
C ARG A 115 19.96 0.19 -1.07
N GLN A 116 19.96 -1.03 -0.54
CA GLN A 116 19.10 -2.12 -1.04
C GLN A 116 17.62 -1.75 -0.97
N MET A 117 17.18 -1.08 0.09
CA MET A 117 15.80 -0.57 0.20
C MET A 117 15.51 0.51 -0.85
N GLY A 118 16.43 1.44 -1.08
CA GLY A 118 16.31 2.47 -2.11
C GLY A 118 16.26 1.88 -3.53
N GLU A 119 17.10 0.90 -3.82
CA GLU A 119 17.08 0.17 -5.10
C GLU A 119 15.74 -0.56 -5.31
N ARG A 120 15.27 -1.26 -4.29
CA ARG A 120 13.97 -1.94 -4.33
C ARG A 120 12.83 -0.96 -4.59
N SER A 121 12.84 0.19 -3.95
CA SER A 121 11.84 1.24 -4.16
C SER A 121 11.88 1.78 -5.59
N ARG A 122 13.08 2.01 -6.15
CA ARG A 122 13.25 2.46 -7.55
C ARG A 122 12.72 1.43 -8.55
N LEU A 123 13.00 0.14 -8.35
CA LEU A 123 12.48 -0.94 -9.19
C LEU A 123 10.96 -1.06 -9.11
N ALA A 124 10.36 -0.81 -7.96
CA ALA A 124 8.92 -0.89 -7.76
C ALA A 124 8.13 0.23 -8.46
N ILE A 125 8.72 1.39 -8.73
CA ILE A 125 8.01 2.51 -9.37
C ILE A 125 7.45 2.13 -10.77
N PRO A 126 8.25 1.65 -11.74
CA PRO A 126 7.72 1.24 -13.04
C PRO A 126 6.75 0.05 -12.93
N GLU A 127 6.95 -0.85 -11.97
CA GLU A 127 6.04 -1.98 -11.73
C GLU A 127 4.66 -1.51 -11.28
N TRP A 128 4.58 -0.57 -10.34
CA TRP A 128 3.33 0.03 -9.89
C TRP A 128 2.63 0.82 -10.99
N LYS A 129 3.38 1.57 -11.81
CA LYS A 129 2.82 2.29 -12.96
C LYS A 129 2.19 1.33 -13.96
N ALA A 130 2.91 0.26 -14.34
CA ALA A 130 2.39 -0.75 -15.26
C ALA A 130 1.16 -1.48 -14.68
N ALA A 131 1.14 -1.74 -13.37
CA ALA A 131 0.00 -2.37 -12.71
C ALA A 131 -1.23 -1.44 -12.69
N LEU A 132 -1.03 -0.15 -12.44
CA LEU A 132 -2.08 0.86 -12.51
C LEU A 132 -2.63 1.00 -13.93
N ASP A 133 -1.77 1.05 -14.94
CA ASP A 133 -2.17 1.12 -16.36
C ASP A 133 -3.00 -0.11 -16.75
N ALA A 134 -2.55 -1.30 -16.36
CA ALA A 134 -3.27 -2.54 -16.58
C ALA A 134 -4.64 -2.57 -15.89
N ALA A 135 -4.73 -2.07 -14.65
CA ALA A 135 -5.99 -1.97 -13.93
C ALA A 135 -6.96 -1.01 -14.62
N GLN A 136 -6.52 0.19 -14.96
CA GLN A 136 -7.35 1.21 -15.60
C GLN A 136 -7.78 0.85 -17.03
N SER A 137 -7.04 -0.03 -17.71
CA SER A 137 -7.45 -0.55 -19.03
C SER A 137 -8.53 -1.63 -18.98
N SER A 138 -8.90 -2.10 -17.78
CA SER A 138 -9.95 -3.13 -17.62
C SER A 138 -11.34 -2.52 -17.49
N ASP A 139 -12.35 -3.20 -18.03
CA ASP A 139 -13.75 -2.73 -18.00
C ASP A 139 -14.31 -2.63 -16.58
N PHE A 140 -13.81 -3.44 -15.65
CA PHE A 140 -14.29 -3.50 -14.27
C PHE A 140 -13.59 -2.51 -13.31
N VAL A 141 -12.54 -1.81 -13.75
CA VAL A 141 -11.92 -0.68 -13.05
C VAL A 141 -12.17 0.61 -13.81
N GLY A 142 -11.90 0.61 -15.11
CA GLY A 142 -12.07 1.73 -16.02
C GLY A 142 -11.05 2.86 -15.83
N ALA A 143 -10.84 3.62 -16.89
CA ALA A 143 -10.05 4.86 -16.83
C ALA A 143 -10.87 5.99 -16.22
N GLY A 144 -10.20 6.95 -15.55
CA GLY A 144 -10.82 8.19 -15.06
C GLY A 144 -11.44 8.11 -13.67
N GLY A 145 -11.47 6.95 -13.01
CA GLY A 145 -11.75 6.87 -11.57
C GLY A 145 -10.58 7.41 -10.74
N PRO A 146 -10.85 8.05 -9.57
CA PRO A 146 -9.79 8.54 -8.69
C PRO A 146 -8.99 7.38 -8.10
N VAL A 147 -7.70 7.61 -7.86
CA VAL A 147 -6.77 6.58 -7.37
C VAL A 147 -6.19 7.00 -6.03
N GLY A 148 -6.25 6.12 -5.04
CA GLY A 148 -5.58 6.26 -3.76
C GLY A 148 -4.46 5.24 -3.58
N TYR A 149 -3.55 5.52 -2.65
CA TYR A 149 -2.52 4.59 -2.23
C TYR A 149 -2.67 4.27 -0.73
N TRP A 150 -2.51 3.00 -0.37
CA TRP A 150 -2.39 2.54 1.00
C TRP A 150 -1.13 1.68 1.15
N GLY A 151 -0.30 1.97 2.13
CA GLY A 151 0.85 1.12 2.43
C GLY A 151 1.54 1.52 3.72
N VAL A 152 1.79 0.55 4.60
CA VAL A 152 2.49 0.75 5.87
C VAL A 152 3.81 -0.01 5.91
N SER A 153 4.75 0.43 6.74
CA SER A 153 6.09 -0.16 6.88
C SER A 153 6.84 -0.15 5.53
N MET A 154 7.21 -1.31 4.99
CA MET A 154 7.80 -1.38 3.65
C MET A 154 6.87 -0.81 2.57
N GLY A 155 5.55 -0.95 2.73
CA GLY A 155 4.57 -0.32 1.85
C GLY A 155 4.71 1.21 1.82
N THR A 156 5.03 1.85 2.94
CA THR A 156 5.38 3.29 2.97
C THR A 156 6.71 3.55 2.28
N ALA A 157 7.74 2.74 2.58
CA ALA A 157 9.07 2.96 2.02
C ALA A 157 9.12 2.87 0.48
N ILE A 158 8.30 2.00 -0.11
CA ILE A 158 8.11 1.89 -1.57
C ILE A 158 7.10 2.93 -2.05
N GLY A 159 6.04 3.16 -1.28
CA GLY A 159 4.91 4.01 -1.67
C GLY A 159 5.26 5.49 -1.77
N VAL A 160 6.08 6.03 -0.87
CA VAL A 160 6.45 7.45 -0.90
C VAL A 160 7.16 7.82 -2.22
N PRO A 161 8.21 7.12 -2.68
CA PRO A 161 8.80 7.40 -3.98
C PRO A 161 7.85 7.16 -5.17
N PHE A 162 7.01 6.13 -5.10
CA PHE A 162 6.03 5.83 -6.14
C PHE A 162 4.97 6.94 -6.24
N VAL A 163 4.34 7.33 -5.14
CA VAL A 163 3.29 8.37 -5.10
C VAL A 163 3.84 9.71 -5.57
N ALA A 164 5.08 10.05 -5.20
CA ALA A 164 5.75 11.26 -5.70
C ALA A 164 6.00 11.25 -7.22
N ALA A 165 6.06 10.06 -7.83
CA ALA A 165 6.33 9.87 -9.27
C ALA A 165 5.07 9.56 -10.10
N GLU A 166 3.87 9.48 -9.48
CA GLU A 166 2.62 9.09 -10.14
C GLU A 166 1.52 10.12 -9.90
N PRO A 167 1.30 11.05 -10.84
CA PRO A 167 0.37 12.17 -10.65
C PRO A 167 -1.12 11.76 -10.59
N ARG A 168 -1.47 10.53 -10.96
CA ARG A 168 -2.84 10.01 -10.85
C ARG A 168 -3.26 9.71 -9.41
N ILE A 169 -2.32 9.62 -8.46
CA ILE A 169 -2.65 9.37 -7.06
C ILE A 169 -3.22 10.64 -6.43
N ALA A 170 -4.47 10.57 -5.97
CA ALA A 170 -5.21 11.68 -5.40
C ALA A 170 -5.06 11.80 -3.87
N CYS A 171 -4.78 10.72 -3.16
CA CYS A 171 -4.56 10.71 -1.71
C CYS A 171 -3.77 9.46 -1.28
N ALA A 172 -3.14 9.51 -0.12
CA ALA A 172 -2.35 8.38 0.36
C ALA A 172 -2.45 8.15 1.87
N VAL A 173 -2.50 6.88 2.26
CA VAL A 173 -2.31 6.41 3.65
C VAL A 173 -0.92 5.79 3.74
N PHE A 174 -0.10 6.33 4.64
CA PHE A 174 1.24 5.84 4.95
C PHE A 174 1.37 5.54 6.45
N GLY A 175 2.47 4.96 6.85
CA GLY A 175 2.79 4.78 8.27
C GLY A 175 3.87 3.74 8.54
N LEU A 176 4.21 3.55 9.81
CA LEU A 176 5.17 2.57 10.31
C LEU A 176 6.52 2.62 9.59
N ALA A 177 6.92 3.80 9.14
CA ALA A 177 8.19 4.08 8.50
C ALA A 177 8.65 5.49 8.84
N GLY A 178 9.92 5.81 8.57
CA GLY A 178 10.41 7.14 8.88
C GLY A 178 11.68 7.48 8.10
N LEU A 179 12.05 8.75 8.11
CA LEU A 179 13.32 9.22 7.58
C LEU A 179 14.46 8.87 8.53
N ARG A 180 15.49 8.28 7.97
CA ARG A 180 16.73 7.96 8.65
C ARG A 180 17.87 8.71 8.03
N GLU A 181 18.98 8.81 8.75
CA GLU A 181 20.21 9.36 8.19
C GLU A 181 20.59 8.67 6.88
N GLY A 182 20.86 9.44 5.84
CA GLY A 182 21.15 8.95 4.50
C GLY A 182 19.92 8.62 3.62
N ALA A 183 18.68 8.74 4.11
CA ALA A 183 17.47 8.51 3.33
C ALA A 183 17.06 9.72 2.44
N THR A 184 18.03 10.31 1.76
CA THR A 184 17.85 11.52 0.94
C THR A 184 16.78 11.37 -0.15
N ASP A 185 16.76 10.25 -0.84
CA ASP A 185 15.79 10.00 -1.93
C ASP A 185 14.35 9.98 -1.40
N MET A 186 14.14 9.39 -0.22
CA MET A 186 12.82 9.33 0.41
C MET A 186 12.39 10.71 0.91
N ALA A 187 13.29 11.50 1.47
CA ALA A 187 13.00 12.87 1.89
C ALA A 187 12.65 13.76 0.70
N GLN A 188 13.39 13.68 -0.40
CA GLN A 188 13.10 14.40 -1.64
C GLN A 188 11.77 13.99 -2.27
N ALA A 189 11.41 12.70 -2.20
CA ALA A 189 10.13 12.21 -2.67
C ALA A 189 8.99 12.74 -1.79
N ALA A 190 9.11 12.65 -0.47
CA ALA A 190 8.11 13.17 0.46
C ALA A 190 7.83 14.67 0.25
N ALA A 191 8.88 15.47 0.01
CA ALA A 191 8.76 16.90 -0.28
C ALA A 191 8.00 17.25 -1.58
N LYS A 192 7.73 16.27 -2.44
CA LYS A 192 6.90 16.43 -3.66
C LYS A 192 5.45 16.00 -3.45
N ILE A 193 5.12 15.36 -2.34
CA ILE A 193 3.77 14.87 -2.06
C ILE A 193 2.96 15.99 -1.43
N ALA A 194 2.12 16.65 -2.24
CA ALA A 194 1.22 17.73 -1.84
C ALA A 194 -0.26 17.28 -1.73
N ILE A 195 -0.57 16.04 -2.11
CA ILE A 195 -1.92 15.45 -2.00
C ILE A 195 -2.26 15.16 -0.52
N PRO A 196 -3.54 14.96 -0.16
CA PRO A 196 -3.94 14.55 1.18
C PRO A 196 -3.22 13.30 1.67
N VAL A 197 -2.74 13.31 2.93
CA VAL A 197 -2.01 12.21 3.56
C VAL A 197 -2.58 11.91 4.94
N GLU A 198 -2.91 10.65 5.20
CA GLU A 198 -3.10 10.12 6.55
C GLU A 198 -1.89 9.25 6.92
N PHE A 199 -1.29 9.49 8.09
CA PHE A 199 -0.08 8.82 8.53
C PHE A 199 -0.31 8.13 9.88
N VAL A 200 -0.15 6.79 9.94
CA VAL A 200 -0.28 6.03 11.18
C VAL A 200 1.08 5.74 11.79
N PHE A 201 1.16 5.85 13.11
CA PHE A 201 2.40 5.68 13.85
C PHE A 201 2.14 4.96 15.18
N GLN A 202 3.06 4.08 15.60
CA GLN A 202 2.97 3.36 16.88
C GLN A 202 4.04 3.90 17.84
N TRP A 203 3.64 4.19 19.08
CA TRP A 203 4.46 4.93 20.03
C TRP A 203 5.73 4.18 20.49
N GLU A 204 5.62 2.85 20.65
CA GLU A 204 6.69 1.95 21.05
C GLU A 204 7.31 1.19 19.86
N ASP A 205 7.18 1.72 18.64
CA ASP A 205 7.70 1.05 17.44
C ASP A 205 9.23 0.99 17.43
N ALA A 206 9.78 -0.20 17.67
CA ALA A 206 11.23 -0.43 17.65
C ALA A 206 11.82 -0.46 16.22
N VAL A 207 10.98 -0.68 15.20
CA VAL A 207 11.39 -0.74 13.80
C VAL A 207 11.39 0.64 13.16
N ALA A 208 10.42 1.50 13.48
CA ALA A 208 10.31 2.87 13.00
C ALA A 208 10.27 3.84 14.20
N PRO A 209 11.40 4.27 14.75
CA PRO A 209 11.45 5.18 15.89
C PRO A 209 10.68 6.47 15.65
N ARG A 210 10.09 7.00 16.71
CA ARG A 210 9.22 8.20 16.69
C ARG A 210 9.81 9.37 15.92
N GLU A 211 11.06 9.69 16.20
CA GLU A 211 11.77 10.82 15.60
C GLU A 211 11.85 10.67 14.08
N ALA A 212 12.09 9.44 13.61
CA ALA A 212 12.13 9.12 12.19
C ALA A 212 10.73 9.23 11.55
N GLY A 213 9.68 8.76 12.23
CA GLY A 213 8.28 8.88 11.78
C GLY A 213 7.84 10.34 11.69
N LEU A 214 8.11 11.13 12.72
CA LEU A 214 7.83 12.57 12.75
C LEU A 214 8.60 13.31 11.65
N ALA A 215 9.85 12.96 11.43
CA ALA A 215 10.66 13.56 10.36
C ALA A 215 10.05 13.28 8.97
N LEU A 216 9.57 12.06 8.72
CA LEU A 216 8.90 11.73 7.46
C LEU A 216 7.58 12.49 7.31
N PHE A 217 6.74 12.52 8.35
CA PHE A 217 5.49 13.26 8.33
C PHE A 217 5.70 14.75 8.05
N ASN A 218 6.69 15.37 8.69
CA ASN A 218 7.02 16.77 8.47
C ASN A 218 7.53 17.03 7.05
N ALA A 219 8.20 16.07 6.43
CA ALA A 219 8.75 16.20 5.08
C ALA A 219 7.69 16.22 3.97
N PHE A 220 6.46 15.72 4.20
CA PHE A 220 5.38 15.83 3.21
C PHE A 220 5.00 17.29 2.98
N ALA A 221 4.98 17.71 1.70
CA ALA A 221 4.55 19.06 1.29
C ALA A 221 3.04 19.29 1.45
N SER A 222 2.26 18.23 1.69
CA SER A 222 0.83 18.31 1.89
C SER A 222 0.45 19.25 3.02
N THR A 223 -0.54 20.11 2.80
CA THR A 223 -1.20 20.93 3.82
C THR A 223 -2.44 20.24 4.42
N ASP A 224 -2.98 19.21 3.73
CA ASP A 224 -4.06 18.32 4.23
C ASP A 224 -3.42 17.00 4.67
N LYS A 225 -2.76 17.01 5.83
CA LYS A 225 -2.13 15.81 6.41
C LYS A 225 -2.46 15.64 7.88
N THR A 226 -2.80 14.42 8.26
CA THR A 226 -3.10 14.02 9.63
C THR A 226 -2.18 12.90 10.09
N MET A 227 -1.86 12.86 11.39
CA MET A 227 -1.09 11.78 12.00
C MET A 227 -1.89 11.14 13.12
N HIS A 228 -2.02 9.83 13.07
CA HIS A 228 -2.57 9.02 14.15
C HIS A 228 -1.44 8.36 14.91
N ILE A 229 -1.39 8.57 16.21
CA ILE A 229 -0.39 8.00 17.11
C ILE A 229 -1.10 7.05 18.05
N ASN A 230 -0.77 5.76 17.96
CA ASN A 230 -1.34 4.72 18.81
C ASN A 230 -0.28 4.16 19.78
N PRO A 231 -0.68 3.66 20.95
CA PRO A 231 0.21 2.90 21.81
C PRO A 231 0.59 1.56 21.14
N GLY A 232 1.67 0.94 21.62
CA GLY A 232 2.12 -0.38 21.17
C GLY A 232 3.24 -0.34 20.12
N GLY A 233 3.68 -1.52 19.73
CA GLY A 233 4.80 -1.74 18.82
C GLY A 233 4.39 -1.80 17.35
N HIS A 234 5.35 -2.14 16.49
CA HIS A 234 5.21 -2.12 15.03
C HIS A 234 3.99 -2.86 14.47
N MET A 235 3.56 -3.94 15.12
CA MET A 235 2.44 -4.76 14.64
C MET A 235 1.11 -4.47 15.33
N ASP A 236 1.08 -3.57 16.31
CA ASP A 236 -0.06 -3.35 17.19
C ASP A 236 -0.99 -2.23 16.69
N ILE A 237 -1.15 -2.12 15.35
CA ILE A 237 -2.10 -1.17 14.77
C ILE A 237 -3.51 -1.55 15.24
N PRO A 238 -4.22 -0.65 15.94
CA PRO A 238 -5.58 -0.93 16.38
C PRO A 238 -6.55 -1.15 15.22
N ASP A 239 -7.53 -2.02 15.40
CA ASP A 239 -8.53 -2.35 14.37
C ASP A 239 -9.33 -1.13 13.90
N TYR A 240 -9.56 -0.15 14.79
CA TYR A 240 -10.30 1.08 14.45
C TYR A 240 -9.58 1.95 13.39
N GLU A 241 -8.27 1.78 13.18
CA GLU A 241 -7.56 2.48 12.10
C GLU A 241 -8.10 2.06 10.72
N GLY A 242 -8.60 0.84 10.59
CA GLY A 242 -9.29 0.40 9.37
C GLY A 242 -10.48 1.30 9.01
N ALA A 243 -11.28 1.70 10.00
CA ALA A 243 -12.40 2.62 9.81
C ALA A 243 -11.92 4.06 9.53
N SER A 244 -10.79 4.49 10.09
CA SER A 244 -10.21 5.79 9.77
C SER A 244 -9.76 5.85 8.31
N TRP A 245 -9.02 4.86 7.85
CA TRP A 245 -8.59 4.76 6.45
C TRP A 245 -9.77 4.71 5.47
N GLU A 246 -10.86 4.02 5.84
CA GLU A 246 -12.09 4.02 5.04
C GLU A 246 -12.66 5.44 4.91
N ARG A 247 -12.84 6.16 6.03
CA ARG A 247 -13.34 7.55 6.03
C ARG A 247 -12.44 8.47 5.21
N PHE A 248 -11.12 8.31 5.34
CA PHE A 248 -10.14 9.07 4.58
C PHE A 248 -10.30 8.84 3.07
N PHE A 249 -10.38 7.59 2.61
CA PHE A 249 -10.58 7.30 1.19
C PHE A 249 -11.96 7.75 0.69
N VAL A 250 -13.03 7.60 1.48
CA VAL A 250 -14.36 8.10 1.08
C VAL A 250 -14.34 9.62 0.93
N ARG A 251 -13.67 10.34 1.83
CA ARG A 251 -13.52 11.81 1.75
C ARG A 251 -12.81 12.26 0.48
N HIS A 252 -11.74 11.57 0.07
CA HIS A 252 -10.87 12.04 -1.01
C HIS A 252 -11.11 11.36 -2.36
N LEU A 253 -11.67 10.15 -2.39
CA LEU A 253 -11.99 9.44 -3.62
C LEU A 253 -13.49 9.44 -3.94
N GLY A 254 -14.35 9.82 -2.97
CA GLY A 254 -15.80 9.75 -3.11
C GLY A 254 -16.34 8.33 -3.07
N ALA A 255 -17.66 8.18 -3.05
CA ALA A 255 -18.33 6.88 -3.16
C ALA A 255 -18.44 6.47 -4.64
N ALA A 256 -18.29 5.18 -4.94
CA ALA A 256 -18.57 4.67 -6.29
C ALA A 256 -20.02 4.90 -6.67
N VAL A 257 -20.27 5.09 -7.97
CA VAL A 257 -21.63 5.21 -8.52
C VAL A 257 -22.38 3.92 -8.20
N GLY A 258 -23.46 4.00 -7.42
CA GLY A 258 -24.25 2.86 -6.93
C GLY A 258 -24.09 2.55 -5.43
N ALA A 259 -22.96 2.89 -4.79
CA ALA A 259 -22.79 2.74 -3.34
C ALA A 259 -23.46 3.87 -2.52
N ARG A 260 -23.81 4.98 -3.15
CA ARG A 260 -24.44 6.15 -2.50
C ARG A 260 -25.79 5.85 -1.85
N GLN A 261 -26.48 4.77 -2.24
CA GLN A 261 -27.79 4.40 -1.68
C GLN A 261 -27.71 3.63 -0.36
N ALA A 262 -26.58 2.97 -0.06
CA ALA A 262 -26.42 2.18 1.15
C ALA A 262 -25.95 3.01 2.36
N VAL A 263 -25.19 4.08 2.15
CA VAL A 263 -24.63 4.93 3.22
C VAL A 263 -25.64 5.99 3.70
N ALA A 264 -26.68 6.28 2.94
CA ALA A 264 -27.72 7.24 3.32
C ALA A 264 -28.88 6.60 4.12
N ALA A 265 -28.84 5.28 4.36
CA ALA A 265 -29.88 4.51 5.03
C ALA A 265 -29.49 4.04 6.46
N GLU A 266 -28.32 4.42 6.97
CA GLU A 266 -27.87 4.24 8.36
C GLU A 266 -27.71 5.61 9.04
#